data_340aa1e322e82d8daad6bcc550fdc87e
#
_entry.id   340aa1e322e82d8daad6bcc550fdc87e
#
_cell.length_a   1.000
_cell.length_b   1.000
_cell.length_c   1.000
_cell.angle_alpha   90.00
_cell.angle_beta   90.00
_cell.angle_gamma   90.00
#
_symmetry.space_group_name_H-M   'P 1'
#
loop_
_entity.id
_entity.type
_entity.pdbx_description
1 polymer ?
#
loop_
_entity_poly.entity_id
_entity_poly.type
_entity_poly.pdbx_seq_one_letter_code
_entity_poly.pdbx_strand_id
1 'polypeptide(L)'
;MTRFSTRAIQVTTRVPQVDQVPSSIPIYLAATFSTADAAELGDVLTGVTPGYAYSRIDNPTTAALGYAVAELEGAEEGLSFATGMAAIHAAIVSTVRAGQTIVATQAVYGTTRDLLTRVLAGLGIATEFVDSTDLEAVDSALARTAAPILYVETVSNPTIVVSDIAELARIAHARGALLLVDNTFASPYACRPIELGADLAIHSATKYLSGHSDVLAGVVVGSHERIAAIRPILIDVGGALAPLAAWLVLRGLPTLALRMERHSETALELAAWLEGQDGVAKVHYPGLPGDPWHEVAERQLAVTGGMLAFELTGGREAGRAFLDAMRLAERTASLGSYRTIISHPPSTTHRQLDKAALAASGIAPGLLRCSVGLEDVEDLRADIELGLAAARKVARD
;
A
#
# COMPACT_ATOMS: atom_id res chain seq x y z
N MET A 1 -19.45 -34.64 39.70
CA MET A 1 -19.88 -34.34 38.30
C MET A 1 -20.26 -32.86 38.19
N THR A 2 -19.76 -32.15 37.20
CA THR A 2 -20.13 -30.74 36.93
C THR A 2 -21.58 -30.63 36.48
N ARG A 3 -22.26 -29.54 36.87
CA ARG A 3 -23.66 -29.27 36.51
C ARG A 3 -23.80 -29.04 35.01
N PHE A 4 -25.03 -29.14 34.46
CA PHE A 4 -25.31 -29.05 33.03
C PHE A 4 -24.78 -27.74 32.39
N SER A 5 -25.03 -26.59 33.04
CA SER A 5 -24.56 -25.27 32.53
C SER A 5 -23.04 -25.21 32.40
N THR A 6 -22.29 -25.72 33.38
CA THR A 6 -20.83 -25.79 33.31
C THR A 6 -20.36 -26.72 32.21
N ARG A 7 -21.02 -27.88 32.04
CA ARG A 7 -20.69 -28.83 30.96
C ARG A 7 -20.98 -28.22 29.58
N ALA A 8 -22.12 -27.53 29.42
CA ALA A 8 -22.49 -26.87 28.19
C ALA A 8 -21.43 -25.84 27.74
N ILE A 9 -20.88 -25.07 28.68
CA ILE A 9 -19.78 -24.14 28.40
C ILE A 9 -18.49 -24.89 28.00
N GLN A 10 -18.10 -25.92 28.79
CA GLN A 10 -16.83 -26.62 28.56
C GLN A 10 -16.80 -27.44 27.28
N VAL A 11 -17.91 -28.03 26.83
CA VAL A 11 -17.93 -28.84 25.59
C VAL A 11 -17.80 -27.99 24.31
N THR A 12 -18.09 -26.69 24.36
CA THR A 12 -17.98 -25.80 23.18
C THR A 12 -16.54 -25.45 22.85
N THR A 13 -15.59 -25.71 23.73
CA THR A 13 -14.16 -25.44 23.51
C THR A 13 -13.35 -26.71 23.18
N ARG A 14 -14.00 -27.86 23.14
CA ARG A 14 -13.36 -29.14 22.79
C ARG A 14 -13.29 -29.30 21.27
N VAL A 15 -12.07 -29.25 20.74
CA VAL A 15 -11.81 -29.51 19.32
C VAL A 15 -11.21 -30.92 19.19
N PRO A 16 -11.67 -31.74 18.22
CA PRO A 16 -10.98 -32.98 17.90
C PRO A 16 -9.52 -32.70 17.54
N GLN A 17 -8.62 -33.50 18.12
CA GLN A 17 -7.20 -33.43 17.71
C GLN A 17 -7.04 -34.13 16.37
N VAL A 18 -6.27 -33.53 15.48
CA VAL A 18 -5.92 -34.08 14.17
C VAL A 18 -4.41 -34.10 14.01
N ASP A 19 -3.87 -35.21 13.55
CA ASP A 19 -2.43 -35.38 13.30
C ASP A 19 -2.04 -34.87 11.89
N GLN A 20 -3.02 -34.60 11.03
CA GLN A 20 -2.81 -34.14 9.66
C GLN A 20 -2.59 -32.63 9.61
N VAL A 21 -1.65 -32.21 8.75
CA VAL A 21 -1.42 -30.78 8.47
C VAL A 21 -2.45 -30.30 7.45
N PRO A 22 -3.25 -29.26 7.76
CA PRO A 22 -4.21 -28.71 6.79
C PRO A 22 -3.49 -28.15 5.54
N SER A 23 -4.07 -28.35 4.35
CA SER A 23 -3.51 -27.79 3.11
C SER A 23 -3.74 -26.27 2.97
N SER A 24 -4.58 -25.68 3.78
CA SER A 24 -4.72 -24.22 3.90
C SER A 24 -4.59 -23.79 5.36
N ILE A 25 -4.14 -22.56 5.58
CA ILE A 25 -3.92 -22.04 6.94
C ILE A 25 -5.26 -21.97 7.68
N PRO A 26 -5.36 -22.56 8.90
CA PRO A 26 -6.54 -22.43 9.74
C PRO A 26 -6.77 -20.98 10.20
N ILE A 27 -8.03 -20.61 10.38
CA ILE A 27 -8.39 -19.32 10.96
C ILE A 27 -8.50 -19.50 12.48
N TYR A 28 -7.58 -18.91 13.24
CA TYR A 28 -7.65 -18.86 14.70
C TYR A 28 -8.53 -17.69 15.13
N LEU A 29 -9.85 -17.87 15.04
CA LEU A 29 -10.83 -16.85 15.42
C LEU A 29 -11.05 -16.84 16.93
N ALA A 30 -10.00 -16.54 17.67
CA ALA A 30 -9.97 -16.51 19.13
C ALA A 30 -9.40 -15.18 19.62
N ALA A 31 -9.98 -14.60 20.66
CA ALA A 31 -9.42 -13.42 21.32
C ALA A 31 -8.31 -13.80 22.31
N THR A 32 -8.40 -14.98 22.92
CA THR A 32 -7.50 -15.45 23.97
C THR A 32 -7.11 -16.89 23.74
N PHE A 33 -5.94 -17.26 24.27
CA PHE A 33 -5.41 -18.63 24.26
C PHE A 33 -5.14 -19.08 25.70
N SER A 34 -5.52 -20.30 26.02
CA SER A 34 -5.29 -20.88 27.33
C SER A 34 -3.89 -21.50 27.42
N THR A 35 -3.21 -21.25 28.51
CA THR A 35 -1.92 -21.84 28.89
C THR A 35 -2.09 -22.93 29.98
N ALA A 36 -1.06 -23.71 30.21
CA ALA A 36 -1.12 -24.80 31.23
C ALA A 36 -1.18 -24.24 32.65
N ASP A 37 -0.45 -23.15 32.91
CA ASP A 37 -0.40 -22.52 34.24
C ASP A 37 -0.10 -21.00 34.15
N ALA A 38 -0.01 -20.35 35.30
CA ALA A 38 0.24 -18.92 35.42
C ALA A 38 1.67 -18.51 35.04
N ALA A 39 2.65 -19.39 35.20
CA ALA A 39 4.03 -19.12 34.83
C ALA A 39 4.16 -19.09 33.31
N GLU A 40 3.62 -20.10 32.62
CA GLU A 40 3.58 -20.13 31.16
C GLU A 40 2.86 -18.89 30.58
N LEU A 41 1.71 -18.50 31.18
CA LEU A 41 1.01 -17.28 30.76
C LEU A 41 1.89 -16.04 30.90
N GLY A 42 2.61 -15.89 32.01
CA GLY A 42 3.54 -14.78 32.26
C GLY A 42 4.69 -14.76 31.26
N ASP A 43 5.29 -15.89 30.98
CA ASP A 43 6.42 -16.03 30.05
C ASP A 43 6.00 -15.71 28.60
N VAL A 44 4.83 -16.17 28.16
CA VAL A 44 4.28 -15.87 26.84
C VAL A 44 3.94 -14.37 26.71
N LEU A 45 3.29 -13.77 27.71
CA LEU A 45 2.92 -12.36 27.70
C LEU A 45 4.15 -11.43 27.69
N THR A 46 5.26 -11.84 28.28
CA THR A 46 6.52 -11.08 28.33
C THR A 46 7.48 -11.43 27.18
N GLY A 47 7.12 -12.40 26.34
CA GLY A 47 7.96 -12.83 25.21
C GLY A 47 9.16 -13.68 25.60
N VAL A 48 9.24 -14.17 26.85
CA VAL A 48 10.29 -15.10 27.31
C VAL A 48 10.14 -16.46 26.64
N THR A 49 8.91 -16.92 26.45
CA THR A 49 8.58 -18.14 25.72
C THR A 49 7.73 -17.79 24.49
N PRO A 50 8.04 -18.35 23.30
CA PRO A 50 7.18 -18.21 22.13
C PRO A 50 5.78 -18.78 22.39
N GLY A 51 4.73 -18.06 21.97
CA GLY A 51 3.35 -18.52 22.13
C GLY A 51 2.33 -17.43 21.89
N TYR A 52 1.07 -17.77 22.08
CA TYR A 52 -0.07 -16.87 21.91
C TYR A 52 -0.87 -16.82 23.21
N ALA A 53 -1.23 -15.63 23.66
CA ALA A 53 -2.05 -15.41 24.85
C ALA A 53 -3.30 -14.57 24.54
N TYR A 54 -3.12 -13.49 23.75
CA TYR A 54 -4.17 -12.54 23.43
C TYR A 54 -3.97 -11.97 22.02
N SER A 55 -5.02 -12.06 21.18
CA SER A 55 -4.91 -11.77 19.73
C SER A 55 -4.57 -10.32 19.35
N ARG A 56 -4.70 -9.34 20.27
CA ARG A 56 -4.18 -7.99 20.04
C ARG A 56 -2.63 -7.96 20.11
N ILE A 57 -2.04 -8.86 20.87
CA ILE A 57 -0.58 -9.01 20.98
C ILE A 57 -0.06 -9.78 19.78
N ASP A 58 -0.61 -10.99 19.57
CA ASP A 58 -0.32 -11.82 18.42
C ASP A 58 -1.39 -12.91 18.24
N ASN A 59 -1.51 -13.43 16.99
CA ASN A 59 -2.44 -14.49 16.63
C ASN A 59 -1.81 -15.33 15.50
N PRO A 60 -1.93 -16.69 15.52
CA PRO A 60 -1.29 -17.54 14.51
C PRO A 60 -1.62 -17.17 13.05
N THR A 61 -2.87 -16.76 12.78
CA THR A 61 -3.28 -16.40 11.40
C THR A 61 -2.72 -15.04 10.97
N THR A 62 -2.68 -14.06 11.89
CA THR A 62 -2.13 -12.74 11.59
C THR A 62 -0.61 -12.75 11.50
N ALA A 63 0.06 -13.55 12.33
CA ALA A 63 1.50 -13.81 12.26
C ALA A 63 1.89 -14.47 10.93
N ALA A 64 1.08 -15.45 10.46
CA ALA A 64 1.31 -16.09 9.17
C ALA A 64 1.27 -15.10 7.99
N LEU A 65 0.42 -14.07 8.05
CA LEU A 65 0.40 -13.02 7.03
C LEU A 65 1.68 -12.16 7.08
N GLY A 66 2.09 -11.73 8.26
CA GLY A 66 3.35 -10.99 8.44
C GLY A 66 4.55 -11.77 7.88
N TYR A 67 4.65 -13.04 8.25
CA TYR A 67 5.68 -13.94 7.76
C TYR A 67 5.65 -14.11 6.23
N ALA A 68 4.46 -14.37 5.65
CA ALA A 68 4.34 -14.57 4.22
C ALA A 68 4.77 -13.34 3.39
N VAL A 69 4.42 -12.13 3.85
CA VAL A 69 4.82 -10.90 3.15
C VAL A 69 6.31 -10.61 3.36
N ALA A 70 6.88 -10.88 4.54
CA ALA A 70 8.31 -10.77 4.79
C ALA A 70 9.12 -11.68 3.84
N GLU A 71 8.71 -12.94 3.69
CA GLU A 71 9.34 -13.88 2.76
C GLU A 71 9.29 -13.38 1.32
N LEU A 72 8.15 -12.84 0.87
CA LEU A 72 8.00 -12.32 -0.49
C LEU A 72 8.81 -11.05 -0.75
N GLU A 73 9.05 -10.22 0.27
CA GLU A 73 9.89 -9.00 0.20
C GLU A 73 11.39 -9.27 0.41
N GLY A 74 11.77 -10.48 0.83
CA GLY A 74 13.14 -10.79 1.22
C GLY A 74 13.55 -10.14 2.55
N ALA A 75 12.58 -9.88 3.45
CA ALA A 75 12.79 -9.32 4.78
C ALA A 75 12.90 -10.41 5.86
N GLU A 76 13.48 -10.07 7.01
CA GLU A 76 13.65 -11.01 8.12
C GLU A 76 12.36 -11.27 8.90
N GLU A 77 11.50 -10.26 9.03
CA GLU A 77 10.26 -10.32 9.82
C GLU A 77 9.20 -9.36 9.29
N GLY A 78 7.92 -9.63 9.63
CA GLY A 78 6.80 -8.79 9.27
C GLY A 78 5.71 -8.75 10.34
N LEU A 79 4.99 -7.60 10.41
CA LEU A 79 3.83 -7.39 11.26
C LEU A 79 2.61 -7.01 10.42
N SER A 80 1.46 -7.60 10.74
CA SER A 80 0.19 -7.29 10.10
C SER A 80 -0.66 -6.34 10.95
N PHE A 81 -1.37 -5.42 10.27
CA PHE A 81 -2.14 -4.31 10.84
C PHE A 81 -3.56 -4.29 10.27
N ALA A 82 -4.49 -3.71 11.02
CA ALA A 82 -5.88 -3.54 10.60
C ALA A 82 -6.04 -2.73 9.30
N THR A 83 -5.11 -1.85 8.98
CA THR A 83 -5.10 -1.01 7.76
C THR A 83 -3.68 -0.63 7.36
N GLY A 84 -3.49 -0.26 6.07
CA GLY A 84 -2.22 0.33 5.61
C GLY A 84 -1.84 1.59 6.40
N MET A 85 -2.81 2.45 6.76
CA MET A 85 -2.54 3.65 7.56
C MET A 85 -2.06 3.33 8.98
N ALA A 86 -2.55 2.26 9.61
CA ALA A 86 -2.05 1.80 10.90
C ALA A 86 -0.60 1.30 10.79
N ALA A 87 -0.28 0.62 9.69
CA ALA A 87 1.08 0.17 9.36
C ALA A 87 2.03 1.37 9.17
N ILE A 88 1.66 2.36 8.33
CA ILE A 88 2.44 3.59 8.10
C ILE A 88 2.66 4.34 9.40
N HIS A 89 1.59 4.57 10.18
CA HIS A 89 1.70 5.28 11.47
C HIS A 89 2.68 4.57 12.41
N ALA A 90 2.53 3.26 12.61
CA ALA A 90 3.37 2.48 13.49
C ALA A 90 4.85 2.49 13.05
N ALA A 91 5.11 2.34 11.76
CA ALA A 91 6.46 2.40 11.19
C ALA A 91 7.13 3.77 11.46
N ILE A 92 6.41 4.86 11.28
CA ILE A 92 6.94 6.22 11.51
C ILE A 92 7.20 6.47 13.00
N VAL A 93 6.20 6.26 13.86
CA VAL A 93 6.31 6.63 15.29
C VAL A 93 7.21 5.69 16.10
N SER A 94 7.57 4.53 15.55
CA SER A 94 8.60 3.67 16.15
C SER A 94 9.99 4.33 16.15
N THR A 95 10.25 5.21 15.19
CA THR A 95 11.56 5.84 14.96
C THR A 95 11.58 7.33 15.31
N VAL A 96 10.52 8.08 14.94
CA VAL A 96 10.47 9.54 15.07
C VAL A 96 9.91 9.97 16.42
N ARG A 97 10.43 11.05 16.99
CA ARG A 97 10.01 11.64 18.28
C ARG A 97 9.57 13.09 18.09
N ALA A 98 8.81 13.61 19.06
CA ALA A 98 8.47 15.04 19.12
C ALA A 98 9.72 15.95 19.04
N GLY A 99 9.64 16.99 18.26
CA GLY A 99 10.76 17.91 17.97
C GLY A 99 11.62 17.51 16.78
N GLN A 100 11.43 16.31 16.21
CA GLN A 100 12.14 15.87 15.01
C GLN A 100 11.33 16.18 13.73
N THR A 101 12.01 16.14 12.61
CA THR A 101 11.42 16.37 11.27
C THR A 101 11.50 15.07 10.46
N ILE A 102 10.42 14.73 9.75
CA ILE A 102 10.38 13.69 8.74
C ILE A 102 10.70 14.33 7.39
N VAL A 103 11.55 13.70 6.57
CA VAL A 103 11.62 14.02 5.14
C VAL A 103 10.75 13.04 4.39
N ALA A 104 9.82 13.53 3.57
CA ALA A 104 8.89 12.71 2.80
C ALA A 104 8.76 13.20 1.37
N THR A 105 8.52 12.28 0.42
CA THR A 105 8.20 12.68 -0.95
C THR A 105 6.93 13.53 -1.00
N GLN A 106 6.93 14.56 -1.86
CA GLN A 106 5.73 15.39 -2.06
C GLN A 106 4.61 14.64 -2.80
N ALA A 107 4.96 13.72 -3.68
CA ALA A 107 4.03 12.84 -4.40
C ALA A 107 3.66 11.63 -3.53
N VAL A 108 2.93 11.87 -2.44
CA VAL A 108 2.53 10.87 -1.44
C VAL A 108 1.01 10.74 -1.37
N TYR A 109 0.53 9.56 -1.05
CA TYR A 109 -0.90 9.30 -0.84
C TYR A 109 -1.55 10.35 0.07
N GLY A 110 -2.72 10.87 -0.34
CA GLY A 110 -3.36 12.01 0.33
C GLY A 110 -3.59 11.79 1.83
N THR A 111 -4.02 10.59 2.25
CA THR A 111 -4.21 10.30 3.68
C THR A 111 -2.90 10.17 4.44
N THR A 112 -1.81 9.74 3.79
CA THR A 112 -0.46 9.79 4.39
C THR A 112 -0.02 11.24 4.58
N ARG A 113 -0.28 12.12 3.60
CA ARG A 113 -0.04 13.56 3.75
C ARG A 113 -0.82 14.14 4.92
N ASP A 114 -2.10 13.78 5.08
CA ASP A 114 -2.92 14.21 6.22
C ASP A 114 -2.39 13.66 7.57
N LEU A 115 -1.91 12.43 7.60
CA LEU A 115 -1.23 11.87 8.77
C LEU A 115 -0.02 12.71 9.15
N LEU A 116 0.86 13.02 8.19
CA LEU A 116 2.08 13.78 8.40
C LEU A 116 1.79 15.22 8.82
N THR A 117 0.90 15.94 8.12
CA THR A 117 0.69 17.38 8.29
C THR A 117 -0.30 17.76 9.38
N ARG A 118 -1.18 16.84 9.78
CA ARG A 118 -2.22 17.11 10.77
C ARG A 118 -2.03 16.30 12.05
N VAL A 119 -1.92 14.97 11.93
CA VAL A 119 -1.87 14.10 13.12
C VAL A 119 -0.50 14.19 13.79
N LEU A 120 0.57 13.90 13.03
CA LEU A 120 1.93 13.91 13.58
C LEU A 120 2.41 15.33 13.89
N ALA A 121 2.04 16.32 13.09
CA ALA A 121 2.30 17.73 13.41
C ALA A 121 1.66 18.15 14.74
N GLY A 122 0.43 17.67 15.04
CA GLY A 122 -0.22 17.86 16.33
C GLY A 122 0.50 17.20 17.51
N LEU A 123 1.35 16.21 17.24
CA LEU A 123 2.22 15.55 18.22
C LEU A 123 3.64 16.16 18.27
N GLY A 124 3.87 17.28 17.59
CA GLY A 124 5.16 17.99 17.58
C GLY A 124 6.20 17.38 16.64
N ILE A 125 5.79 16.58 15.66
CA ILE A 125 6.66 16.03 14.62
C ILE A 125 6.43 16.83 13.34
N ALA A 126 7.46 17.51 12.85
CA ALA A 126 7.42 18.27 11.61
C ALA A 126 7.60 17.36 10.38
N THR A 127 7.20 17.85 9.21
CA THR A 127 7.46 17.16 7.93
C THR A 127 7.97 18.17 6.91
N GLU A 128 9.06 17.82 6.25
CA GLU A 128 9.56 18.50 5.06
C GLU A 128 9.30 17.64 3.83
N PHE A 129 8.59 18.22 2.85
CA PHE A 129 8.27 17.53 1.61
C PHE A 129 9.31 17.90 0.54
N VAL A 130 9.81 16.86 -0.15
CA VAL A 130 10.78 16.99 -1.24
C VAL A 130 10.31 16.26 -2.50
N ASP A 131 10.82 16.65 -3.64
CA ASP A 131 10.70 15.83 -4.83
C ASP A 131 11.69 14.66 -4.74
N SER A 132 11.19 13.42 -4.64
CA SER A 132 12.05 12.23 -4.54
C SER A 132 12.86 11.94 -5.80
N THR A 133 12.58 12.62 -6.90
CA THR A 133 13.32 12.52 -8.16
C THR A 133 14.49 13.50 -8.24
N ASP A 134 14.49 14.54 -7.41
CA ASP A 134 15.61 15.46 -7.20
C ASP A 134 16.48 14.97 -6.03
N LEU A 135 17.45 14.11 -6.34
CA LEU A 135 18.32 13.49 -5.36
C LEU A 135 19.16 14.51 -4.56
N GLU A 136 19.51 15.67 -5.16
CA GLU A 136 20.23 16.74 -4.48
C GLU A 136 19.32 17.45 -3.48
N ALA A 137 18.07 17.70 -3.82
CA ALA A 137 17.08 18.25 -2.89
C ALA A 137 16.82 17.30 -1.71
N VAL A 138 16.73 15.98 -1.95
CA VAL A 138 16.60 14.97 -0.89
C VAL A 138 17.80 14.99 0.05
N ASP A 139 19.03 14.95 -0.48
CA ASP A 139 20.26 14.99 0.32
C ASP A 139 20.35 16.25 1.17
N SER A 140 20.05 17.41 0.56
CA SER A 140 20.04 18.70 1.23
C SER A 140 19.00 18.80 2.36
N ALA A 141 17.80 18.25 2.14
CA ALA A 141 16.74 18.22 3.15
C ALA A 141 17.11 17.34 4.34
N LEU A 142 17.63 16.14 4.09
CA LEU A 142 18.10 15.23 5.14
C LEU A 142 19.25 15.85 5.95
N ALA A 143 20.21 16.48 5.29
CA ALA A 143 21.32 17.15 5.95
C ALA A 143 20.85 18.32 6.84
N ARG A 144 19.93 19.16 6.34
CA ARG A 144 19.42 20.35 7.06
C ARG A 144 18.56 19.98 8.26
N THR A 145 17.72 18.96 8.15
CA THR A 145 16.76 18.57 9.18
C THR A 145 17.31 17.55 10.17
N ALA A 146 18.43 16.88 9.84
CA ALA A 146 18.92 15.70 10.54
C ALA A 146 17.76 14.67 10.76
N ALA A 147 16.94 14.49 9.72
CA ALA A 147 15.75 13.65 9.79
C ALA A 147 16.12 12.20 10.09
N PRO A 148 15.41 11.53 11.01
CA PRO A 148 15.66 10.12 11.29
C PRO A 148 15.10 9.17 10.22
N ILE A 149 14.19 9.65 9.37
CA ILE A 149 13.60 8.87 8.27
C ILE A 149 13.44 9.70 7.00
N LEU A 150 13.57 9.00 5.87
CA LEU A 150 13.07 9.37 4.55
C LEU A 150 11.90 8.45 4.21
N TYR A 151 10.72 9.03 3.93
CA TYR A 151 9.52 8.28 3.54
C TYR A 151 9.21 8.51 2.06
N VAL A 152 9.11 7.42 1.29
CA VAL A 152 8.79 7.47 -0.14
C VAL A 152 7.77 6.40 -0.54
N GLU A 153 7.18 6.54 -1.72
CA GLU A 153 6.40 5.49 -2.39
C GLU A 153 7.20 4.94 -3.57
N THR A 154 7.18 3.62 -3.79
CA THR A 154 7.85 3.01 -4.96
C THR A 154 7.31 3.60 -6.26
N VAL A 155 5.97 3.69 -6.36
CA VAL A 155 5.23 4.34 -7.44
C VAL A 155 4.18 5.25 -6.82
N SER A 156 4.22 6.52 -7.14
CA SER A 156 3.41 7.55 -6.49
C SER A 156 1.93 7.54 -6.90
N ASN A 157 1.09 8.00 -5.99
CA ASN A 157 -0.36 8.16 -6.20
C ASN A 157 -0.75 9.66 -6.19
N PRO A 158 -1.37 10.21 -7.24
CA PRO A 158 -1.89 9.55 -8.45
C PRO A 158 -1.01 9.71 -9.71
N THR A 159 0.16 10.30 -9.61
CA THR A 159 0.97 10.81 -10.72
C THR A 159 1.90 9.78 -11.36
N ILE A 160 1.98 8.57 -10.81
CA ILE A 160 2.75 7.43 -11.34
C ILE A 160 4.26 7.73 -11.48
N VAL A 161 4.81 8.58 -10.61
CA VAL A 161 6.25 8.82 -10.51
C VAL A 161 6.93 7.62 -9.88
N VAL A 162 8.01 7.12 -10.45
CA VAL A 162 8.80 6.01 -9.89
C VAL A 162 9.99 6.57 -9.14
N SER A 163 10.11 6.24 -7.86
CA SER A 163 11.25 6.62 -7.02
C SER A 163 12.42 5.66 -7.22
N ASP A 164 13.64 6.17 -7.38
CA ASP A 164 14.87 5.35 -7.44
C ASP A 164 15.25 4.90 -6.03
N ILE A 165 14.76 3.72 -5.63
CA ILE A 165 14.88 3.23 -4.25
C ILE A 165 16.32 3.02 -3.84
N ALA A 166 17.17 2.48 -4.72
CA ALA A 166 18.57 2.21 -4.41
C ALA A 166 19.36 3.50 -4.14
N GLU A 167 19.18 4.53 -4.96
CA GLU A 167 19.85 5.82 -4.75
C GLU A 167 19.31 6.54 -3.53
N LEU A 168 18.00 6.51 -3.29
CA LEU A 168 17.39 7.10 -2.09
C LEU A 168 17.85 6.39 -0.80
N ALA A 169 18.03 5.06 -0.81
CA ALA A 169 18.61 4.31 0.30
C ALA A 169 20.05 4.75 0.58
N ARG A 170 20.88 4.85 -0.45
CA ARG A 170 22.27 5.30 -0.34
C ARG A 170 22.35 6.70 0.28
N ILE A 171 21.51 7.63 -0.17
CA ILE A 171 21.46 9.00 0.35
C ILE A 171 20.97 9.03 1.80
N ALA A 172 19.87 8.34 2.11
CA ALA A 172 19.32 8.28 3.47
C ALA A 172 20.35 7.74 4.46
N HIS A 173 20.99 6.61 4.15
CA HIS A 173 22.00 5.99 5.01
C HIS A 173 23.25 6.84 5.17
N ALA A 174 23.69 7.58 4.13
CA ALA A 174 24.82 8.52 4.24
C ALA A 174 24.52 9.67 5.22
N ARG A 175 23.24 9.97 5.49
CA ARG A 175 22.76 10.97 6.43
C ARG A 175 22.32 10.40 7.78
N GLY A 176 22.43 9.07 7.97
CA GLY A 176 22.00 8.36 9.19
C GLY A 176 20.48 8.24 9.32
N ALA A 177 19.74 8.46 8.23
CA ALA A 177 18.30 8.28 8.17
C ALA A 177 17.94 6.87 7.70
N LEU A 178 16.78 6.36 8.13
CA LEU A 178 16.19 5.15 7.59
C LEU A 178 15.36 5.47 6.35
N LEU A 179 15.37 4.56 5.38
CA LEU A 179 14.46 4.63 4.23
C LEU A 179 13.23 3.75 4.48
N LEU A 180 12.05 4.38 4.54
CA LEU A 180 10.74 3.75 4.63
C LEU A 180 10.05 3.84 3.28
N VAL A 181 9.69 2.70 2.69
CA VAL A 181 9.09 2.63 1.36
C VAL A 181 7.68 2.07 1.43
N ASP A 182 6.68 2.84 1.02
CA ASP A 182 5.35 2.33 0.74
C ASP A 182 5.35 1.64 -0.64
N ASN A 183 5.33 0.30 -0.60
CA ASN A 183 5.42 -0.55 -1.79
C ASN A 183 4.04 -1.04 -2.27
N THR A 184 2.97 -0.34 -1.89
CA THR A 184 1.58 -0.74 -2.16
C THR A 184 1.27 -0.87 -3.65
N PHE A 185 1.80 0.05 -4.51
CA PHE A 185 1.50 0.06 -5.94
C PHE A 185 2.29 -0.99 -6.73
N ALA A 186 3.50 -1.28 -6.31
CA ALA A 186 4.35 -2.27 -6.96
C ALA A 186 4.06 -3.70 -6.50
N SER A 187 3.78 -3.90 -5.21
CA SER A 187 3.78 -5.20 -4.53
C SER A 187 5.16 -5.88 -4.53
N PRO A 188 5.39 -6.92 -3.71
CA PRO A 188 6.67 -7.66 -3.71
C PRO A 188 6.97 -8.36 -5.04
N TYR A 189 5.96 -8.52 -5.90
CA TYR A 189 6.14 -9.12 -7.21
C TYR A 189 6.85 -8.16 -8.19
N ALA A 190 6.44 -6.90 -8.22
CA ALA A 190 7.05 -5.92 -9.13
C ALA A 190 8.34 -5.31 -8.57
N CYS A 191 8.40 -5.03 -7.27
CA CYS A 191 9.57 -4.43 -6.62
C CYS A 191 9.74 -4.98 -5.21
N ARG A 192 10.98 -5.22 -4.80
CA ARG A 192 11.36 -5.59 -3.43
C ARG A 192 12.29 -4.53 -2.84
N PRO A 193 11.75 -3.47 -2.25
CA PRO A 193 12.53 -2.36 -1.70
C PRO A 193 13.59 -2.78 -0.69
N ILE A 194 13.36 -3.83 0.09
CA ILE A 194 14.35 -4.36 1.06
C ILE A 194 15.64 -4.80 0.34
N GLU A 195 15.52 -5.49 -0.80
CA GLU A 195 16.68 -5.90 -1.60
C GLU A 195 17.41 -4.71 -2.23
N LEU A 196 16.74 -3.57 -2.38
CA LEU A 196 17.29 -2.31 -2.90
C LEU A 196 17.83 -1.38 -1.79
N GLY A 197 17.79 -1.83 -0.53
CA GLY A 197 18.36 -1.12 0.61
C GLY A 197 17.37 -0.36 1.48
N ALA A 198 16.06 -0.51 1.30
CA ALA A 198 15.09 0.04 2.22
C ALA A 198 15.16 -0.65 3.59
N ASP A 199 14.99 0.11 4.67
CA ASP A 199 14.97 -0.41 6.04
C ASP A 199 13.61 -1.03 6.40
N LEU A 200 12.53 -0.46 5.86
CA LEU A 200 11.16 -0.95 6.00
C LEU A 200 10.42 -0.88 4.66
N ALA A 201 9.73 -1.95 4.30
CA ALA A 201 8.72 -1.93 3.25
C ALA A 201 7.32 -2.01 3.88
N ILE A 202 6.42 -1.18 3.40
CA ILE A 202 5.07 -1.00 3.93
C ILE A 202 4.07 -1.32 2.83
N HIS A 203 2.99 -2.03 3.18
CA HIS A 203 1.92 -2.34 2.24
C HIS A 203 0.55 -2.02 2.81
N SER A 204 -0.28 -1.35 2.04
CA SER A 204 -1.72 -1.53 2.17
C SER A 204 -2.09 -2.87 1.54
N ALA A 205 -2.13 -3.93 2.36
CA ALA A 205 -2.45 -5.27 1.91
C ALA A 205 -3.90 -5.40 1.39
N THR A 206 -4.72 -4.38 1.61
CA THR A 206 -6.04 -4.12 1.00
C THR A 206 -6.00 -4.16 -0.53
N LYS A 207 -4.85 -3.83 -1.15
CA LYS A 207 -4.67 -3.61 -2.58
C LYS A 207 -4.28 -4.91 -3.31
N TYR A 208 -3.21 -4.89 -4.07
CA TYR A 208 -2.74 -6.04 -4.87
C TYR A 208 -2.52 -7.32 -4.07
N LEU A 209 -2.08 -7.23 -2.80
CA LEU A 209 -1.85 -8.43 -1.98
C LEU A 209 -3.14 -9.24 -1.78
N SER A 210 -4.25 -8.60 -1.40
CA SER A 210 -5.56 -9.26 -1.36
C SER A 210 -6.16 -9.44 -2.76
N GLY A 211 -6.16 -8.39 -3.57
CA GLY A 211 -6.59 -8.37 -4.98
C GLY A 211 -8.10 -8.47 -5.21
N HIS A 212 -8.93 -8.54 -4.16
CA HIS A 212 -10.36 -8.88 -4.28
C HIS A 212 -11.32 -7.80 -3.78
N SER A 213 -10.83 -6.65 -3.28
CA SER A 213 -11.64 -5.52 -2.76
C SER A 213 -12.58 -5.88 -1.60
N ASP A 214 -12.29 -6.92 -0.83
CA ASP A 214 -13.15 -7.49 0.20
C ASP A 214 -12.55 -7.40 1.61
N VAL A 215 -11.34 -6.81 1.78
CA VAL A 215 -10.63 -6.74 3.05
C VAL A 215 -9.83 -5.45 3.20
N LEU A 216 -9.72 -4.97 4.44
CA LEU A 216 -8.75 -3.95 4.85
C LEU A 216 -7.62 -4.62 5.62
N ALA A 217 -6.39 -4.34 5.25
CA ALA A 217 -5.20 -4.83 5.96
C ALA A 217 -3.98 -3.95 5.65
N GLY A 218 -2.99 -3.98 6.54
CA GLY A 218 -1.67 -3.41 6.34
C GLY A 218 -0.59 -4.40 6.74
N VAL A 219 0.61 -4.27 6.19
CA VAL A 219 1.79 -5.05 6.59
C VAL A 219 3.01 -4.14 6.58
N VAL A 220 3.89 -4.30 7.56
CA VAL A 220 5.25 -3.72 7.58
C VAL A 220 6.22 -4.88 7.67
N VAL A 221 7.27 -4.84 6.86
CA VAL A 221 8.35 -5.82 6.88
C VAL A 221 9.71 -5.14 6.96
N GLY A 222 10.70 -5.82 7.55
CA GLY A 222 12.07 -5.30 7.71
C GLY A 222 12.94 -6.26 8.51
N SER A 223 14.02 -5.75 9.11
CA SER A 223 14.86 -6.56 10.01
C SER A 223 14.13 -6.87 11.33
N HIS A 224 14.56 -7.93 12.01
CA HIS A 224 14.06 -8.28 13.35
C HIS A 224 14.13 -7.09 14.32
N GLU A 225 15.23 -6.33 14.31
CA GLU A 225 15.41 -5.15 15.16
C GLU A 225 14.33 -4.09 14.89
N ARG A 226 14.08 -3.77 13.63
CA ARG A 226 13.09 -2.77 13.23
C ARG A 226 11.67 -3.21 13.56
N ILE A 227 11.35 -4.45 13.30
CA ILE A 227 10.03 -5.02 13.62
C ILE A 227 9.80 -5.10 15.12
N ALA A 228 10.82 -5.44 15.91
CA ALA A 228 10.75 -5.42 17.37
C ALA A 228 10.45 -4.01 17.93
N ALA A 229 10.97 -2.95 17.31
CA ALA A 229 10.67 -1.56 17.67
C ALA A 229 9.23 -1.12 17.33
N ILE A 230 8.64 -1.72 16.28
CA ILE A 230 7.26 -1.43 15.83
C ILE A 230 6.22 -2.19 16.66
N ARG A 231 6.53 -3.41 17.11
CA ARG A 231 5.60 -4.32 17.82
C ARG A 231 4.91 -3.67 19.04
N PRO A 232 5.59 -2.93 19.93
CA PRO A 232 4.92 -2.21 21.02
C PRO A 232 3.87 -1.21 20.56
N ILE A 233 4.12 -0.50 19.45
CA ILE A 233 3.16 0.45 18.89
C ILE A 233 1.90 -0.26 18.41
N LEU A 234 2.05 -1.41 17.74
CA LEU A 234 0.91 -2.24 17.34
C LEU A 234 0.07 -2.66 18.56
N ILE A 235 0.73 -3.14 19.61
CA ILE A 235 0.07 -3.66 20.82
C ILE A 235 -0.64 -2.54 21.58
N ASP A 236 0.04 -1.41 21.82
CA ASP A 236 -0.43 -0.35 22.72
C ASP A 236 -1.48 0.55 22.05
N VAL A 237 -1.31 0.84 20.73
CA VAL A 237 -2.28 1.63 19.95
C VAL A 237 -3.46 0.76 19.46
N GLY A 238 -3.27 -0.55 19.33
CA GLY A 238 -4.36 -1.48 19.02
C GLY A 238 -4.70 -1.59 17.54
N GLY A 239 -3.75 -1.33 16.65
CA GLY A 239 -3.91 -1.50 15.19
C GLY A 239 -3.93 -2.96 14.72
N ALA A 240 -4.29 -3.91 15.57
CA ALA A 240 -4.24 -5.35 15.32
C ALA A 240 -5.25 -5.78 14.24
N LEU A 241 -4.78 -6.64 13.34
CA LEU A 241 -5.60 -7.20 12.26
C LEU A 241 -6.51 -8.33 12.78
N ALA A 242 -7.73 -8.42 12.25
CA ALA A 242 -8.60 -9.56 12.53
C ALA A 242 -8.13 -10.82 11.78
N PRO A 243 -8.19 -12.02 12.41
CA PRO A 243 -7.70 -13.26 11.77
C PRO A 243 -8.39 -13.60 10.44
N LEU A 244 -9.69 -13.35 10.30
CA LEU A 244 -10.39 -13.55 9.04
C LEU A 244 -9.85 -12.62 7.94
N ALA A 245 -9.54 -11.37 8.26
CA ALA A 245 -8.95 -10.44 7.31
C ALA A 245 -7.54 -10.89 6.87
N ALA A 246 -6.72 -11.35 7.81
CA ALA A 246 -5.42 -11.95 7.50
C ALA A 246 -5.55 -13.15 6.55
N TRP A 247 -6.50 -14.02 6.81
CA TRP A 247 -6.77 -15.21 5.98
C TRP A 247 -7.20 -14.83 4.55
N LEU A 248 -8.05 -13.80 4.37
CA LEU A 248 -8.46 -13.32 3.05
C LEU A 248 -7.26 -12.80 2.25
N VAL A 249 -6.33 -12.08 2.88
CA VAL A 249 -5.10 -11.64 2.22
C VAL A 249 -4.23 -12.86 1.87
N LEU A 250 -4.01 -13.78 2.81
CA LEU A 250 -3.24 -15.01 2.57
C LEU A 250 -3.82 -15.83 1.41
N ARG A 251 -5.15 -15.85 1.26
CA ARG A 251 -5.82 -16.50 0.14
C ARG A 251 -5.57 -15.79 -1.21
N GLY A 252 -5.34 -14.48 -1.19
CA GLY A 252 -5.02 -13.68 -2.39
C GLY A 252 -3.59 -13.86 -2.89
N LEU A 253 -2.63 -14.08 -1.98
CA LEU A 253 -1.19 -14.14 -2.30
C LEU A 253 -0.80 -15.20 -3.34
N PRO A 254 -1.33 -16.43 -3.35
CA PRO A 254 -0.95 -17.45 -4.32
C PRO A 254 -1.18 -17.07 -5.79
N THR A 255 -2.08 -16.12 -6.05
CA THR A 255 -2.36 -15.63 -7.41
C THR A 255 -1.74 -14.27 -7.70
N LEU A 256 -0.93 -13.72 -6.77
CA LEU A 256 -0.36 -12.38 -6.92
C LEU A 256 0.44 -12.24 -8.22
N ALA A 257 1.35 -13.18 -8.49
CA ALA A 257 2.18 -13.17 -9.70
C ALA A 257 1.33 -13.13 -10.98
N LEU A 258 0.40 -14.08 -11.12
CA LEU A 258 -0.49 -14.16 -12.29
C LEU A 258 -1.31 -12.87 -12.49
N ARG A 259 -1.78 -12.28 -11.38
CA ARG A 259 -2.55 -11.03 -11.44
C ARG A 259 -1.66 -9.85 -11.82
N MET A 260 -0.48 -9.71 -11.23
CA MET A 260 0.45 -8.62 -11.52
C MET A 260 0.95 -8.65 -12.96
N GLU A 261 1.26 -9.84 -13.50
CA GLU A 261 1.60 -10.01 -14.92
C GLU A 261 0.45 -9.53 -15.81
N ARG A 262 -0.76 -10.05 -15.60
CA ARG A 262 -1.92 -9.67 -16.39
C ARG A 262 -2.29 -8.20 -16.28
N HIS A 263 -2.25 -7.62 -15.07
CA HIS A 263 -2.44 -6.18 -14.84
C HIS A 263 -1.44 -5.36 -15.65
N SER A 264 -0.16 -5.76 -15.63
CA SER A 264 0.92 -5.04 -16.28
C SER A 264 0.82 -5.11 -17.81
N GLU A 265 0.56 -6.30 -18.36
CA GLU A 265 0.34 -6.51 -19.80
C GLU A 265 -0.81 -5.64 -20.32
N THR A 266 -1.97 -5.75 -19.67
CA THR A 266 -3.16 -4.99 -20.05
C THR A 266 -2.95 -3.48 -19.89
N ALA A 267 -2.25 -3.04 -18.82
CA ALA A 267 -1.95 -1.63 -18.61
C ALA A 267 -1.01 -1.07 -19.68
N LEU A 268 0.01 -1.83 -20.10
CA LEU A 268 0.92 -1.42 -21.18
C LEU A 268 0.18 -1.25 -22.51
N GLU A 269 -0.68 -2.22 -22.87
CA GLU A 269 -1.47 -2.14 -24.11
C GLU A 269 -2.44 -0.96 -24.08
N LEU A 270 -3.10 -0.69 -22.94
CA LEU A 270 -3.99 0.46 -22.79
C LEU A 270 -3.23 1.79 -22.83
N ALA A 271 -2.06 1.87 -22.17
CA ALA A 271 -1.25 3.07 -22.15
C ALA A 271 -0.76 3.43 -23.58
N ALA A 272 -0.22 2.46 -24.31
CA ALA A 272 0.22 2.66 -25.69
C ALA A 272 -0.95 3.06 -26.62
N TRP A 273 -2.12 2.46 -26.44
CA TRP A 273 -3.30 2.83 -27.21
C TRP A 273 -3.78 4.25 -26.88
N LEU A 274 -3.77 4.65 -25.59
CA LEU A 274 -4.18 5.97 -25.13
C LEU A 274 -3.32 7.11 -25.68
N GLU A 275 -2.02 6.91 -25.92
CA GLU A 275 -1.14 7.93 -26.53
C GLU A 275 -1.62 8.41 -27.89
N GLY A 276 -2.32 7.54 -28.64
CA GLY A 276 -2.86 7.85 -29.96
C GLY A 276 -4.28 8.43 -29.96
N GLN A 277 -4.92 8.62 -28.79
CA GLN A 277 -6.33 9.00 -28.74
C GLN A 277 -6.54 10.51 -28.76
N ASP A 278 -7.47 10.97 -29.61
CA ASP A 278 -7.90 12.37 -29.62
C ASP A 278 -8.52 12.78 -28.29
N GLY A 279 -8.07 13.90 -27.75
CA GLY A 279 -8.49 14.42 -26.44
C GLY A 279 -7.63 13.95 -25.26
N VAL A 280 -6.68 13.03 -25.45
CA VAL A 280 -5.65 12.68 -24.49
C VAL A 280 -4.43 13.58 -24.69
N ALA A 281 -4.05 14.33 -23.65
CA ALA A 281 -2.92 15.24 -23.70
C ALA A 281 -1.60 14.57 -23.33
N LYS A 282 -1.66 13.62 -22.38
CA LYS A 282 -0.49 12.91 -21.86
C LYS A 282 -0.91 11.58 -21.23
N VAL A 283 -0.05 10.58 -21.35
CA VAL A 283 -0.16 9.31 -20.63
C VAL A 283 1.03 9.18 -19.67
N HIS A 284 0.79 8.72 -18.46
CA HIS A 284 1.79 8.46 -17.44
C HIS A 284 1.79 6.95 -17.15
N TYR A 285 2.76 6.27 -17.68
CA TYR A 285 2.96 4.83 -17.44
C TYR A 285 4.42 4.46 -17.65
N PRO A 286 5.14 3.99 -16.63
CA PRO A 286 6.58 3.76 -16.71
C PRO A 286 6.99 2.61 -17.65
N GLY A 287 6.03 1.83 -18.14
CA GLY A 287 6.26 0.84 -19.20
C GLY A 287 6.38 1.43 -20.60
N LEU A 288 6.02 2.71 -20.82
CA LEU A 288 6.17 3.37 -22.11
C LEU A 288 7.59 3.93 -22.26
N PRO A 289 8.27 3.70 -23.42
CA PRO A 289 9.65 4.20 -23.63
C PRO A 289 9.77 5.74 -23.56
N GLY A 290 8.68 6.48 -23.77
CA GLY A 290 8.64 7.94 -23.67
C GLY A 290 8.32 8.48 -22.27
N ASP A 291 8.04 7.63 -21.30
CA ASP A 291 7.75 8.05 -19.92
C ASP A 291 9.06 8.48 -19.21
N PRO A 292 9.07 9.60 -18.47
CA PRO A 292 10.27 10.08 -17.78
C PRO A 292 10.89 9.08 -16.80
N TRP A 293 10.10 8.14 -16.29
CA TRP A 293 10.52 7.17 -15.28
C TRP A 293 10.82 5.79 -15.85
N HIS A 294 10.80 5.63 -17.16
CA HIS A 294 10.99 4.36 -17.85
C HIS A 294 12.32 3.70 -17.46
N GLU A 295 13.43 4.43 -17.53
CA GLU A 295 14.76 3.90 -17.20
C GLU A 295 14.87 3.45 -15.73
N VAL A 296 14.27 4.20 -14.79
CA VAL A 296 14.25 3.83 -13.38
C VAL A 296 13.40 2.57 -13.19
N ALA A 297 12.24 2.51 -13.85
CA ALA A 297 11.35 1.35 -13.80
C ALA A 297 12.03 0.09 -14.36
N GLU A 298 12.70 0.16 -15.51
CA GLU A 298 13.44 -0.98 -16.08
C GLU A 298 14.53 -1.54 -15.16
N ARG A 299 15.18 -0.67 -14.38
CA ARG A 299 16.25 -1.12 -13.46
C ARG A 299 15.74 -1.85 -12.23
N GLN A 300 14.56 -1.49 -11.71
CA GLN A 300 14.13 -1.94 -10.38
C GLN A 300 12.78 -2.66 -10.35
N LEU A 301 11.97 -2.58 -11.41
CA LEU A 301 10.67 -3.23 -11.46
C LEU A 301 10.72 -4.48 -12.35
N ALA A 302 10.30 -5.62 -11.80
CA ALA A 302 10.17 -6.85 -12.61
C ALA A 302 9.02 -6.75 -13.63
N VAL A 303 7.96 -6.01 -13.29
CA VAL A 303 6.85 -5.60 -14.15
C VAL A 303 6.41 -4.20 -13.78
N THR A 304 5.91 -3.42 -14.73
CA THR A 304 5.56 -2.01 -14.50
C THR A 304 4.22 -1.79 -13.79
N GLY A 305 3.50 -2.89 -13.52
CA GLY A 305 2.28 -2.92 -12.71
C GLY A 305 1.02 -2.46 -13.45
N GLY A 306 -0.11 -2.49 -12.74
CA GLY A 306 -1.43 -2.21 -13.29
C GLY A 306 -1.92 -0.76 -13.10
N MET A 307 -1.04 0.16 -12.66
CA MET A 307 -1.44 1.56 -12.44
C MET A 307 -0.98 2.43 -13.58
N LEU A 308 -1.90 3.13 -14.24
CA LEU A 308 -1.61 4.17 -15.22
C LEU A 308 -2.43 5.43 -14.92
N ALA A 309 -1.97 6.58 -15.41
CA ALA A 309 -2.74 7.80 -15.39
C ALA A 309 -2.68 8.48 -16.77
N PHE A 310 -3.69 9.27 -17.10
CA PHE A 310 -3.70 10.05 -18.33
C PHE A 310 -4.47 11.35 -18.16
N GLU A 311 -4.10 12.35 -18.95
CA GLU A 311 -4.65 13.69 -18.87
C GLU A 311 -5.52 14.00 -20.07
N LEU A 312 -6.72 14.53 -19.81
CA LEU A 312 -7.63 15.00 -20.86
C LEU A 312 -7.45 16.52 -21.13
N THR A 313 -7.47 16.90 -22.40
CA THR A 313 -7.29 18.30 -22.84
C THR A 313 -8.41 19.23 -22.35
N GLY A 314 -9.62 18.72 -22.13
CA GLY A 314 -10.78 19.50 -21.65
C GLY A 314 -10.82 19.73 -20.13
N GLY A 315 -9.75 19.36 -19.40
CA GLY A 315 -9.63 19.63 -17.96
C GLY A 315 -10.66 18.94 -17.09
N ARG A 316 -11.06 19.60 -15.99
CA ARG A 316 -11.90 19.01 -14.94
C ARG A 316 -13.26 18.53 -15.44
N GLU A 317 -13.93 19.30 -16.28
CA GLU A 317 -15.27 18.93 -16.77
C GLU A 317 -15.21 17.76 -17.75
N ALA A 318 -14.18 17.70 -18.60
CA ALA A 318 -13.93 16.56 -19.47
C ALA A 318 -13.66 15.28 -18.64
N GLY A 319 -12.87 15.38 -17.57
CA GLY A 319 -12.61 14.25 -16.66
C GLY A 319 -13.89 13.73 -15.96
N ARG A 320 -14.79 14.62 -15.57
CA ARG A 320 -16.11 14.25 -15.04
C ARG A 320 -16.98 13.55 -16.07
N ALA A 321 -17.12 14.16 -17.24
CA ALA A 321 -17.91 13.60 -18.35
C ALA A 321 -17.39 12.21 -18.76
N PHE A 322 -16.07 12.04 -18.80
CA PHE A 322 -15.43 10.75 -19.04
C PHE A 322 -15.90 9.71 -18.05
N LEU A 323 -15.75 9.96 -16.74
CA LEU A 323 -16.15 9.01 -15.69
C LEU A 323 -17.65 8.66 -15.75
N ASP A 324 -18.50 9.67 -16.00
CA ASP A 324 -19.95 9.48 -15.98
C ASP A 324 -20.45 8.62 -17.16
N ALA A 325 -19.68 8.57 -18.26
CA ALA A 325 -19.99 7.77 -19.44
C ALA A 325 -19.53 6.31 -19.39
N MET A 326 -18.56 5.99 -18.52
CA MET A 326 -18.05 4.62 -18.35
C MET A 326 -19.13 3.64 -17.88
N ARG A 327 -19.05 2.39 -18.32
CA ARG A 327 -20.03 1.34 -18.01
C ARG A 327 -19.44 0.11 -17.38
N LEU A 328 -18.22 -0.27 -17.77
CA LEU A 328 -17.51 -1.46 -17.29
C LEU A 328 -16.63 -1.14 -16.07
N ALA A 329 -15.75 -0.15 -16.21
CA ALA A 329 -14.84 0.22 -15.14
C ALA A 329 -15.58 0.81 -13.93
N GLU A 330 -15.16 0.42 -12.72
CA GLU A 330 -15.78 0.89 -11.49
C GLU A 330 -15.33 2.32 -11.14
N ARG A 331 -16.31 3.13 -10.73
CA ARG A 331 -16.10 4.50 -10.24
C ARG A 331 -16.04 4.49 -8.71
N THR A 332 -14.93 4.06 -8.17
CA THR A 332 -14.74 3.96 -6.72
C THR A 332 -13.34 4.40 -6.30
N ALA A 333 -13.19 4.66 -5.01
CA ALA A 333 -11.87 4.77 -4.40
C ALA A 333 -11.30 3.37 -4.25
N SER A 334 -10.01 3.20 -4.35
CA SER A 334 -9.18 2.02 -4.20
C SER A 334 -8.38 1.72 -5.48
N LEU A 335 -7.75 0.56 -5.53
CA LEU A 335 -6.92 0.07 -6.64
C LEU A 335 -6.53 -1.39 -6.40
N GLY A 336 -5.90 -2.02 -7.39
CA GLY A 336 -5.29 -3.33 -7.25
C GLY A 336 -6.28 -4.50 -7.15
N SER A 337 -7.53 -4.28 -7.57
CA SER A 337 -8.57 -5.28 -7.68
C SER A 337 -8.49 -6.04 -9.00
N TYR A 338 -9.11 -7.22 -9.05
CA TYR A 338 -9.33 -7.95 -10.29
C TYR A 338 -10.22 -7.16 -11.29
N ARG A 339 -10.96 -6.15 -10.83
CA ARG A 339 -11.76 -5.24 -11.65
C ARG A 339 -11.03 -3.93 -11.89
N THR A 340 -11.20 -3.36 -13.09
CA THR A 340 -10.69 -2.04 -13.44
C THR A 340 -11.42 -0.95 -12.66
N ILE A 341 -10.64 -0.07 -12.03
CA ILE A 341 -11.13 1.09 -11.27
C ILE A 341 -10.55 2.36 -11.89
N ILE A 342 -11.42 3.29 -12.27
CA ILE A 342 -11.00 4.60 -12.75
C ILE A 342 -11.51 5.69 -11.80
N SER A 343 -10.63 6.65 -11.51
CA SER A 343 -10.96 7.82 -10.72
C SER A 343 -10.46 9.10 -11.39
N HIS A 344 -11.13 10.21 -11.13
CA HIS A 344 -10.70 11.55 -11.52
C HIS A 344 -10.31 12.32 -10.25
N PRO A 345 -9.04 12.30 -9.83
CA PRO A 345 -8.59 12.88 -8.56
C PRO A 345 -9.08 14.31 -8.33
N PRO A 346 -9.04 15.24 -9.31
CA PRO A 346 -9.54 16.61 -9.10
C PRO A 346 -11.02 16.73 -8.72
N SER A 347 -11.86 15.74 -9.08
CA SER A 347 -13.31 15.76 -8.74
C SER A 347 -13.66 14.82 -7.60
N THR A 348 -12.75 13.94 -7.16
CA THR A 348 -13.01 12.90 -6.15
C THR A 348 -12.06 13.00 -4.97
N THR A 349 -10.95 12.29 -5.00
CA THR A 349 -10.02 12.12 -3.87
C THR A 349 -9.26 13.40 -3.49
N HIS A 350 -9.12 14.38 -4.40
CA HIS A 350 -8.42 15.65 -4.21
C HIS A 350 -9.33 16.87 -4.44
N ARG A 351 -10.65 16.66 -4.40
CA ARG A 351 -11.62 17.73 -4.72
C ARG A 351 -11.56 18.94 -3.79
N GLN A 352 -11.04 18.77 -2.58
CA GLN A 352 -10.84 19.82 -1.58
C GLN A 352 -9.67 20.76 -1.92
N LEU A 353 -8.76 20.35 -2.83
CA LEU A 353 -7.63 21.18 -3.27
C LEU A 353 -8.08 22.20 -4.30
N ASP A 354 -7.60 23.43 -4.17
CA ASP A 354 -7.73 24.46 -5.18
C ASP A 354 -6.76 24.22 -6.38
N LYS A 355 -6.85 25.08 -7.41
CA LYS A 355 -6.01 24.94 -8.61
C LYS A 355 -4.51 25.02 -8.31
N ALA A 356 -4.11 25.88 -7.35
CA ALA A 356 -2.70 26.06 -7.00
C ALA A 356 -2.15 24.84 -6.25
N ALA A 357 -2.93 24.30 -5.30
CA ALA A 357 -2.58 23.11 -4.55
C ALA A 357 -2.54 21.84 -5.42
N LEU A 358 -3.45 21.70 -6.39
CA LEU A 358 -3.41 20.62 -7.38
C LEU A 358 -2.14 20.71 -8.25
N ALA A 359 -1.83 21.91 -8.76
CA ALA A 359 -0.62 22.12 -9.56
C ALA A 359 0.66 21.84 -8.76
N ALA A 360 0.73 22.28 -7.50
CA ALA A 360 1.85 22.00 -6.60
C ALA A 360 2.00 20.50 -6.29
N SER A 361 0.92 19.72 -6.43
CA SER A 361 0.93 18.25 -6.28
C SER A 361 1.14 17.52 -7.61
N GLY A 362 1.42 18.22 -8.71
CA GLY A 362 1.59 17.65 -10.06
C GLY A 362 0.30 17.08 -10.67
N ILE A 363 -0.87 17.45 -10.14
CA ILE A 363 -2.16 16.89 -10.56
C ILE A 363 -2.81 17.85 -11.57
N ALA A 364 -2.80 17.46 -12.85
CA ALA A 364 -3.49 18.19 -13.89
C ALA A 364 -5.02 18.16 -13.69
N PRO A 365 -5.75 19.24 -14.09
CA PRO A 365 -7.20 19.29 -13.93
C PRO A 365 -7.96 18.16 -14.63
N GLY A 366 -7.42 17.62 -15.73
CA GLY A 366 -7.99 16.51 -16.50
C GLY A 366 -7.39 15.15 -16.17
N LEU A 367 -6.61 15.01 -15.09
CA LEU A 367 -5.95 13.76 -14.74
C LEU A 367 -6.94 12.68 -14.33
N LEU A 368 -6.90 11.57 -15.02
CA LEU A 368 -7.57 10.32 -14.69
C LEU A 368 -6.54 9.30 -14.21
N ARG A 369 -6.84 8.58 -13.13
CA ARG A 369 -6.03 7.47 -12.65
C ARG A 369 -6.80 6.17 -12.86
N CYS A 370 -6.17 5.23 -13.55
CA CYS A 370 -6.71 3.90 -13.83
C CYS A 370 -5.91 2.83 -13.10
N SER A 371 -6.59 2.03 -12.30
CA SER A 371 -6.12 0.75 -11.80
C SER A 371 -6.68 -0.33 -12.70
N VAL A 372 -5.88 -0.82 -13.62
CA VAL A 372 -6.29 -1.80 -14.62
C VAL A 372 -6.56 -3.15 -13.95
N GLY A 373 -7.71 -3.76 -14.26
CA GLY A 373 -8.14 -5.05 -13.76
C GLY A 373 -7.65 -6.21 -14.62
N LEU A 374 -8.41 -7.31 -14.60
CA LEU A 374 -8.11 -8.54 -15.34
C LEU A 374 -9.07 -8.75 -16.51
N GLU A 375 -9.91 -7.76 -16.81
CA GLU A 375 -10.86 -7.81 -17.93
C GLU A 375 -10.12 -7.91 -19.27
N ASP A 376 -10.85 -8.27 -20.32
CA ASP A 376 -10.33 -8.26 -21.68
C ASP A 376 -9.99 -6.83 -22.11
N VAL A 377 -8.83 -6.66 -22.75
CA VAL A 377 -8.31 -5.33 -23.12
C VAL A 377 -9.20 -4.62 -24.14
N GLU A 378 -9.82 -5.36 -25.06
CA GLU A 378 -10.71 -4.78 -26.07
C GLU A 378 -12.01 -4.26 -25.45
N ASP A 379 -12.55 -4.97 -24.43
CA ASP A 379 -13.72 -4.50 -23.69
C ASP A 379 -13.38 -3.22 -22.89
N LEU A 380 -12.17 -3.14 -22.31
CA LEU A 380 -11.70 -1.93 -21.63
C LEU A 380 -11.51 -0.77 -22.61
N ARG A 381 -10.93 -1.01 -23.79
CA ARG A 381 -10.80 0.01 -24.85
C ARG A 381 -12.17 0.54 -25.27
N ALA A 382 -13.13 -0.35 -25.48
CA ALA A 382 -14.49 0.04 -25.85
C ALA A 382 -15.16 0.90 -24.76
N ASP A 383 -14.96 0.57 -23.49
CA ASP A 383 -15.51 1.33 -22.37
C ASP A 383 -14.83 2.70 -22.21
N ILE A 384 -13.50 2.76 -22.33
CA ILE A 384 -12.72 4.00 -22.29
C ILE A 384 -13.11 4.91 -23.46
N GLU A 385 -13.37 4.38 -24.66
CA GLU A 385 -13.82 5.17 -25.82
C GLU A 385 -15.17 5.86 -25.57
N LEU A 386 -16.10 5.23 -24.83
CA LEU A 386 -17.33 5.92 -24.38
C LEU A 386 -17.00 7.15 -23.52
N GLY A 387 -16.05 7.00 -22.61
CA GLY A 387 -15.57 8.11 -21.78
C GLY A 387 -14.91 9.21 -22.60
N LEU A 388 -14.00 8.86 -23.50
CA LEU A 388 -13.32 9.82 -24.41
C LEU A 388 -14.31 10.56 -25.31
N ALA A 389 -15.31 9.86 -25.85
CA ALA A 389 -16.34 10.48 -26.69
C ALA A 389 -17.17 11.52 -25.90
N ALA A 390 -17.49 11.23 -24.62
CA ALA A 390 -18.18 12.18 -23.75
C ALA A 390 -17.29 13.39 -23.39
N ALA A 391 -16.02 13.15 -23.07
CA ALA A 391 -15.05 14.20 -22.76
C ALA A 391 -14.83 15.15 -23.93
N ARG A 392 -14.71 14.63 -25.18
CA ARG A 392 -14.56 15.44 -26.40
C ARG A 392 -15.75 16.35 -26.69
N LYS A 393 -16.97 15.95 -26.33
CA LYS A 393 -18.15 16.81 -26.47
C LYS A 393 -18.06 18.04 -25.57
N VAL A 394 -17.73 17.83 -24.29
CA VAL A 394 -17.58 18.92 -23.32
C VAL A 394 -16.42 19.86 -23.63
N ALA A 395 -15.34 19.35 -24.22
CA ALA A 395 -14.18 20.17 -24.59
C ALA A 395 -14.42 21.07 -25.82
N ARG A 396 -15.47 20.83 -26.60
CA ARG A 396 -15.86 21.64 -27.79
C ARG A 396 -16.87 22.73 -27.47
N ASP A 397 -17.63 22.55 -26.41
CA ASP A 397 -18.60 23.52 -25.89
C ASP A 397 -17.89 24.55 -24.97
#